data_73db624622d3f9ac13f508a720e5fcbd
#
_entry.id   73db624622d3f9ac13f508a720e5fcbd
#
_cell.length_a   1.000
_cell.length_b   1.000
_cell.length_c   1.000
_cell.angle_alpha   90.00
_cell.angle_beta   90.00
_cell.angle_gamma   90.00
#
_symmetry.space_group_name_H-M   'P 1'
#
loop_
_entity.id
_entity.type
_entity.pdbx_description
1 polymer ?
#
loop_
_entity_poly.entity_id
_entity_poly.type
_entity_poly.pdbx_seq_one_letter_code
_entity_poly.pdbx_strand_id
1 'polypeptide(L)'
;MENVEIINEEVGENIYLRDLISDGIVIVATGPLTSDLLSKEIMELIGDNDLHFYDAAAPIVTKESIDMNIAFWGDRYSQERAKDEEIDSWKERIKDINNSDYINLPMSKEEYENFWNELVNAEVVELHEFEKREIFEGCMPVEVMAKRGLDTLRYGPLKPVGFTEPRTGFRPYALVQLRQDNTEGTIYNLVGFQTNLKFGEQKRVFSMIPGLENAEFEKYGVMHRNTYINSTKLLDATYNYKLNNNLFFAGQITGVEGYVESISSGLVAGINALNKYKNQNKTEFNEHTMIGALAKYISTENEKFQPMNANFGIIPPLEEKIRDKKLRYEKLADRAISLINL
;
A
#
# COMPACT_ATOMS: atom_id res chain seq x y z
N MET A 1 -18.94 14.65 -23.79
CA MET A 1 -18.27 13.56 -24.56
C MET A 1 -19.37 12.92 -25.41
N GLU A 2 -19.37 13.17 -26.72
CA GLU A 2 -20.49 12.76 -27.61
C GLU A 2 -20.69 11.26 -27.81
N ASN A 3 -19.73 10.42 -27.38
CA ASN A 3 -19.76 8.95 -27.61
C ASN A 3 -19.55 8.15 -26.34
N VAL A 4 -19.98 8.69 -25.18
CA VAL A 4 -19.88 8.00 -23.89
C VAL A 4 -21.25 7.96 -23.23
N GLU A 5 -21.74 6.77 -22.98
CA GLU A 5 -22.94 6.51 -22.18
C GLU A 5 -22.49 6.05 -20.76
N ILE A 6 -23.11 6.62 -19.74
CA ILE A 6 -22.87 6.23 -18.34
C ILE A 6 -24.09 5.46 -17.86
N ILE A 7 -23.89 4.20 -17.50
CA ILE A 7 -24.92 3.32 -16.97
C ILE A 7 -24.63 3.08 -15.49
N ASN A 8 -25.56 3.48 -14.61
CA ASN A 8 -25.44 3.30 -13.14
C ASN A 8 -26.20 2.04 -12.70
N GLU A 9 -25.69 0.89 -13.10
CA GLU A 9 -26.23 -0.42 -12.73
C GLU A 9 -25.12 -1.33 -12.22
N GLU A 10 -25.46 -2.27 -11.34
CA GLU A 10 -24.51 -3.27 -10.84
C GLU A 10 -24.40 -4.43 -11.82
N VAL A 11 -23.17 -4.74 -12.23
CA VAL A 11 -22.88 -5.94 -13.03
C VAL A 11 -22.99 -7.18 -12.13
N GLY A 12 -23.75 -8.19 -12.58
CA GLY A 12 -24.10 -9.40 -11.84
C GLY A 12 -25.54 -9.38 -11.31
N GLU A 13 -26.31 -8.27 -11.49
CA GLU A 13 -27.74 -8.21 -11.14
C GLU A 13 -28.64 -8.34 -12.38
N ASN A 14 -28.63 -7.33 -13.23
CA ASN A 14 -29.43 -7.32 -14.49
C ASN A 14 -28.53 -7.33 -15.73
N ILE A 15 -27.27 -6.96 -15.58
CA ILE A 15 -26.24 -6.95 -16.62
C ILE A 15 -25.19 -7.98 -16.21
N TYR A 16 -24.86 -8.92 -17.08
CA TYR A 16 -23.90 -9.98 -16.78
C TYR A 16 -22.59 -9.79 -17.54
N LEU A 17 -21.47 -10.04 -16.87
CA LEU A 17 -20.13 -9.89 -17.45
C LEU A 17 -19.96 -10.72 -18.73
N ARG A 18 -20.51 -11.93 -18.75
CA ARG A 18 -20.47 -12.83 -19.93
C ARG A 18 -21.17 -12.22 -21.14
N ASP A 19 -22.31 -11.58 -20.94
CA ASP A 19 -23.08 -10.95 -22.01
C ASP A 19 -22.32 -9.74 -22.56
N LEU A 20 -21.77 -8.89 -21.69
CA LEU A 20 -20.94 -7.77 -22.10
C LEU A 20 -19.72 -8.21 -22.94
N ILE A 21 -19.06 -9.31 -22.55
CA ILE A 21 -17.91 -9.87 -23.29
C ILE A 21 -18.34 -10.44 -24.65
N SER A 22 -19.56 -10.98 -24.75
CA SER A 22 -20.10 -11.48 -26.00
C SER A 22 -20.46 -10.36 -26.97
N ASP A 23 -20.92 -9.24 -26.44
CA ASP A 23 -21.38 -8.09 -27.23
C ASP A 23 -20.22 -7.17 -27.65
N GLY A 24 -19.10 -7.19 -26.92
CA GLY A 24 -18.02 -6.26 -27.21
C GLY A 24 -16.70 -6.51 -26.45
N ILE A 25 -15.88 -5.48 -26.42
CA ILE A 25 -14.63 -5.48 -25.67
C ILE A 25 -14.89 -4.86 -24.30
N VAL A 26 -14.49 -5.57 -23.24
CA VAL A 26 -14.72 -5.20 -21.85
C VAL A 26 -13.41 -4.95 -21.15
N ILE A 27 -13.34 -3.88 -20.34
CA ILE A 27 -12.25 -3.61 -19.40
C ILE A 27 -12.85 -3.60 -17.99
N VAL A 28 -12.48 -4.57 -17.15
CA VAL A 28 -12.84 -4.61 -15.74
C VAL A 28 -11.81 -3.78 -14.96
N ALA A 29 -12.24 -2.65 -14.42
CA ALA A 29 -11.38 -1.69 -13.70
C ALA A 29 -12.02 -1.25 -12.38
N THR A 30 -12.62 -2.18 -11.65
CA THR A 30 -13.47 -1.95 -10.48
C THR A 30 -12.69 -1.73 -9.18
N GLY A 31 -11.37 -1.95 -9.22
CA GLY A 31 -10.48 -1.70 -8.08
C GLY A 31 -10.66 -2.70 -6.94
N PRO A 32 -10.21 -2.33 -5.73
CA PRO A 32 -10.11 -3.26 -4.60
C PRO A 32 -11.48 -3.61 -3.98
N LEU A 33 -12.48 -2.77 -4.15
CA LEU A 33 -13.83 -2.92 -3.58
C LEU A 33 -14.85 -3.44 -4.61
N THR A 34 -14.39 -4.31 -5.52
CA THR A 34 -15.28 -4.98 -6.47
C THR A 34 -16.45 -5.64 -5.74
N SER A 35 -17.67 -5.41 -6.20
CA SER A 35 -18.90 -5.90 -5.55
C SER A 35 -18.95 -7.43 -5.48
N ASP A 36 -19.77 -7.95 -4.58
CA ASP A 36 -19.91 -9.40 -4.40
C ASP A 36 -20.48 -10.08 -5.63
N LEU A 37 -21.42 -9.44 -6.31
CA LEU A 37 -22.04 -9.98 -7.52
C LEU A 37 -21.03 -10.06 -8.66
N LEU A 38 -20.32 -8.97 -8.95
CA LEU A 38 -19.29 -8.98 -9.99
C LEU A 38 -18.11 -9.89 -9.63
N SER A 39 -17.71 -9.94 -8.36
CA SER A 39 -16.65 -10.85 -7.90
C SER A 39 -17.03 -12.33 -8.16
N LYS A 40 -18.29 -12.68 -7.94
CA LYS A 40 -18.80 -14.01 -8.24
C LYS A 40 -18.74 -14.32 -9.75
N GLU A 41 -19.15 -13.39 -10.60
CA GLU A 41 -19.05 -13.54 -12.06
C GLU A 41 -17.61 -13.69 -12.54
N ILE A 42 -16.70 -12.89 -11.94
CA ILE A 42 -15.26 -13.01 -12.21
C ILE A 42 -14.76 -14.40 -11.78
N MET A 43 -15.07 -14.87 -10.56
CA MET A 43 -14.66 -16.22 -10.10
C MET A 43 -15.18 -17.34 -11.00
N GLU A 44 -16.41 -17.26 -11.46
CA GLU A 44 -16.97 -18.23 -12.41
C GLU A 44 -16.24 -18.25 -13.75
N LEU A 45 -15.66 -17.10 -14.15
CA LEU A 45 -14.94 -16.95 -15.40
C LEU A 45 -13.48 -17.42 -15.31
N ILE A 46 -12.79 -17.10 -14.19
CA ILE A 46 -11.34 -17.33 -14.03
C ILE A 46 -11.00 -18.54 -13.14
N GLY A 47 -11.94 -19.03 -12.33
CA GLY A 47 -11.77 -20.09 -11.34
C GLY A 47 -11.61 -19.56 -9.91
N ASP A 48 -12.13 -20.31 -8.94
CA ASP A 48 -12.26 -19.90 -7.53
C ASP A 48 -10.92 -19.64 -6.81
N ASN A 49 -9.82 -20.24 -7.29
CA ASN A 49 -8.51 -20.14 -6.63
C ASN A 49 -7.68 -18.92 -7.07
N ASP A 50 -8.15 -18.15 -8.04
CA ASP A 50 -7.38 -17.08 -8.66
C ASP A 50 -7.94 -15.67 -8.34
N LEU A 51 -8.89 -15.57 -7.39
CA LEU A 51 -9.40 -14.30 -6.85
C LEU A 51 -9.11 -14.20 -5.34
N HIS A 52 -8.53 -13.07 -4.93
CA HIS A 52 -8.07 -12.82 -3.56
C HIS A 52 -8.78 -11.61 -2.95
N PHE A 53 -8.94 -11.58 -1.61
CA PHE A 53 -9.77 -10.59 -0.92
C PHE A 53 -9.13 -10.03 0.36
N TYR A 54 -8.29 -8.99 0.31
CA TYR A 54 -7.74 -8.36 1.53
C TYR A 54 -7.52 -6.85 1.39
N ASP A 55 -7.92 -6.10 2.41
CA ASP A 55 -7.48 -4.73 2.66
C ASP A 55 -7.44 -4.44 4.16
N ALA A 56 -6.73 -3.38 4.57
CA ALA A 56 -6.49 -3.08 5.97
C ALA A 56 -6.51 -1.58 6.24
N ALA A 57 -7.35 -1.14 7.15
CA ALA A 57 -7.35 0.23 7.66
C ALA A 57 -6.64 0.31 9.01
N ALA A 58 -5.76 1.30 9.17
CA ALA A 58 -5.15 1.63 10.45
C ALA A 58 -6.11 2.43 11.34
N PRO A 59 -5.97 2.38 12.67
CA PRO A 59 -6.76 3.18 13.58
C PRO A 59 -6.51 4.68 13.39
N ILE A 60 -7.55 5.48 13.65
CA ILE A 60 -7.52 6.94 13.62
C ILE A 60 -7.82 7.46 15.01
N VAL A 61 -7.01 8.41 15.50
CA VAL A 61 -7.18 9.09 16.79
C VAL A 61 -7.41 10.58 16.59
N THR A 62 -8.10 11.22 17.53
CA THR A 62 -8.28 12.67 17.55
C THR A 62 -6.99 13.36 18.01
N LYS A 63 -6.64 14.50 17.38
CA LYS A 63 -5.45 15.28 17.74
C LYS A 63 -5.47 15.74 19.20
N GLU A 64 -6.63 16.15 19.69
CA GLU A 64 -6.81 16.69 21.03
C GLU A 64 -6.49 15.65 22.12
N SER A 65 -6.62 14.37 21.81
CA SER A 65 -6.33 13.26 22.73
C SER A 65 -4.85 12.82 22.75
N ILE A 66 -4.01 13.40 21.89
CA ILE A 66 -2.57 13.11 21.83
C ILE A 66 -1.82 14.00 22.82
N ASP A 67 -1.04 13.40 23.72
CA ASP A 67 -0.20 14.18 24.64
C ASP A 67 1.03 14.77 23.92
N MET A 68 0.94 16.03 23.53
CA MET A 68 2.00 16.76 22.85
C MET A 68 3.19 17.14 23.76
N ASN A 69 3.16 16.84 25.08
CA ASN A 69 4.35 16.91 25.92
C ASN A 69 5.30 15.73 25.68
N ILE A 70 4.76 14.61 25.16
CA ILE A 70 5.49 13.40 24.80
C ILE A 70 5.76 13.39 23.29
N ALA A 71 4.70 13.61 22.51
CA ALA A 71 4.74 13.64 21.07
C ALA A 71 5.46 14.86 20.51
N PHE A 72 5.97 14.77 19.29
CA PHE A 72 6.58 15.90 18.61
C PHE A 72 6.31 15.87 17.10
N TRP A 73 6.25 17.06 16.51
CA TRP A 73 6.15 17.23 15.06
C TRP A 73 7.46 16.91 14.36
N GLY A 74 7.41 16.31 13.19
CA GLY A 74 8.62 16.16 12.38
C GLY A 74 8.54 15.09 11.30
N ASP A 75 9.22 15.39 10.20
CA ASP A 75 9.43 14.47 9.09
C ASP A 75 10.76 13.74 9.27
N ARG A 76 10.87 12.57 8.67
CA ARG A 76 12.08 11.75 8.71
C ARG A 76 13.26 12.52 8.11
N TYR A 77 14.38 12.58 8.82
CA TYR A 77 15.61 13.31 8.54
C TYR A 77 15.56 14.84 8.64
N SER A 78 14.40 15.46 8.72
CA SER A 78 14.28 16.94 8.81
C SER A 78 14.81 17.51 10.15
N GLN A 79 14.66 16.73 11.20
CA GLN A 79 15.02 17.12 12.58
C GLN A 79 16.11 16.26 13.20
N GLU A 80 16.76 15.39 12.41
CA GLU A 80 17.83 14.56 12.94
C GLU A 80 19.00 15.44 13.44
N ARG A 81 19.46 15.18 14.65
CA ARG A 81 20.64 15.87 15.21
C ARG A 81 21.90 15.29 14.61
N ALA A 82 22.77 16.14 14.07
CA ALA A 82 24.09 15.72 13.60
C ALA A 82 24.95 15.21 14.76
N LYS A 83 25.90 14.31 14.46
CA LYS A 83 26.73 13.67 15.49
C LYS A 83 27.52 14.70 16.34
N ASP A 84 27.97 15.76 15.70
CA ASP A 84 28.82 16.79 16.32
C ASP A 84 28.03 18.04 16.68
N GLU A 85 26.70 18.04 16.58
CA GLU A 85 25.82 19.15 16.90
C GLU A 85 25.47 19.12 18.38
N GLU A 86 25.76 20.24 19.09
CA GLU A 86 25.38 20.41 20.50
C GLU A 86 23.86 20.40 20.66
N ILE A 87 23.35 19.76 21.75
CA ILE A 87 21.91 19.56 21.98
C ILE A 87 21.15 20.89 22.01
N ASP A 88 21.70 21.91 22.67
CA ASP A 88 21.05 23.22 22.81
C ASP A 88 20.95 23.94 21.46
N SER A 89 22.01 23.88 20.64
CA SER A 89 22.01 24.44 19.29
C SER A 89 21.02 23.73 18.39
N TRP A 90 20.94 22.39 18.49
CA TRP A 90 19.95 21.61 17.77
C TRP A 90 18.51 21.93 18.19
N LYS A 91 18.23 22.03 19.50
CA LYS A 91 16.90 22.41 20.01
C LYS A 91 16.47 23.80 19.53
N GLU A 92 17.39 24.76 19.48
CA GLU A 92 17.10 26.10 18.95
C GLU A 92 16.77 26.04 17.45
N ARG A 93 17.47 25.20 16.68
CA ARG A 93 17.22 25.00 15.24
C ARG A 93 15.86 24.40 14.94
N ILE A 94 15.36 23.49 15.80
CA ILE A 94 14.11 22.77 15.57
C ILE A 94 12.88 23.39 16.27
N LYS A 95 13.06 24.41 17.10
CA LYS A 95 11.99 24.94 17.98
C LYS A 95 10.75 25.45 17.25
N ASP A 96 10.92 25.92 16.01
CA ASP A 96 9.86 26.49 15.19
C ASP A 96 9.21 25.47 14.23
N ILE A 97 9.60 24.18 14.32
CA ILE A 97 9.02 23.13 13.50
C ILE A 97 7.71 22.65 14.14
N ASN A 98 6.64 23.41 13.87
CA ASN A 98 5.30 23.14 14.39
C ASN A 98 4.31 22.67 13.30
N ASN A 99 4.77 22.51 12.05
CA ASN A 99 3.94 22.14 10.90
C ASN A 99 4.63 21.03 10.10
N SER A 100 4.35 19.80 10.46
CA SER A 100 4.68 18.60 9.69
C SER A 100 3.39 17.81 9.50
N ASP A 101 3.32 17.01 8.43
CA ASP A 101 2.21 16.09 8.21
C ASP A 101 2.23 14.93 9.22
N TYR A 102 3.30 14.81 10.01
CA TYR A 102 3.50 13.72 10.96
C TYR A 102 3.71 14.20 12.39
N ILE A 103 3.02 13.52 13.33
CA ILE A 103 3.30 13.54 14.76
C ILE A 103 4.04 12.25 15.11
N ASN A 104 5.08 12.34 15.91
CA ASN A 104 5.95 11.23 16.26
C ASN A 104 5.85 10.93 17.75
N LEU A 105 5.71 9.65 18.10
CA LEU A 105 5.58 9.13 19.46
C LEU A 105 6.80 8.25 19.76
N PRO A 106 7.78 8.78 20.50
CA PRO A 106 8.99 8.04 20.82
C PRO A 106 8.74 7.03 21.94
N MET A 107 9.41 5.89 21.85
CA MET A 107 9.38 4.84 22.87
C MET A 107 10.80 4.53 23.33
N SER A 108 10.99 4.39 24.65
CA SER A 108 12.15 3.76 25.26
C SER A 108 12.15 2.25 24.98
N LYS A 109 13.23 1.58 25.33
CA LYS A 109 13.33 0.12 25.20
C LYS A 109 12.28 -0.61 26.04
N GLU A 110 12.12 -0.19 27.29
CA GLU A 110 11.17 -0.81 28.21
C GLU A 110 9.71 -0.64 27.77
N GLU A 111 9.34 0.58 27.36
CA GLU A 111 8.00 0.87 26.83
C GLU A 111 7.70 0.04 25.57
N TYR A 112 8.67 -0.07 24.68
CA TYR A 112 8.55 -0.87 23.47
C TYR A 112 8.39 -2.37 23.75
N GLU A 113 9.23 -2.93 24.64
CA GLU A 113 9.19 -4.36 24.98
C GLU A 113 7.87 -4.72 25.67
N ASN A 114 7.35 -3.87 26.56
CA ASN A 114 6.03 -4.01 27.18
C ASN A 114 4.91 -3.95 26.14
N PHE A 115 4.93 -2.93 25.27
CA PHE A 115 3.98 -2.80 24.17
C PHE A 115 4.01 -4.03 23.23
N TRP A 116 5.20 -4.45 22.82
CA TRP A 116 5.35 -5.61 21.94
C TRP A 116 4.79 -6.89 22.56
N ASN A 117 5.06 -7.12 23.85
CA ASN A 117 4.57 -8.30 24.56
C ASN A 117 3.03 -8.31 24.62
N GLU A 118 2.40 -7.19 24.92
CA GLU A 118 0.95 -7.07 24.93
C GLU A 118 0.35 -7.22 23.53
N LEU A 119 1.00 -6.66 22.50
CA LEU A 119 0.56 -6.75 21.12
C LEU A 119 0.56 -8.18 20.57
N VAL A 120 1.61 -8.96 20.85
CA VAL A 120 1.69 -10.35 20.34
C VAL A 120 0.73 -11.31 21.05
N ASN A 121 0.30 -10.98 22.26
CA ASN A 121 -0.63 -11.77 23.06
C ASN A 121 -2.09 -11.26 22.99
N ALA A 122 -2.34 -10.14 22.30
CA ALA A 122 -3.67 -9.55 22.22
C ALA A 122 -4.66 -10.43 21.44
N GLU A 123 -5.93 -10.33 21.80
CA GLU A 123 -7.01 -11.05 21.12
C GLU A 123 -7.28 -10.48 19.74
N VAL A 124 -7.32 -11.37 18.74
CA VAL A 124 -7.65 -11.04 17.36
C VAL A 124 -9.09 -11.46 17.02
N VAL A 125 -9.65 -10.86 15.99
CA VAL A 125 -10.90 -11.31 15.38
C VAL A 125 -10.66 -12.68 14.73
N GLU A 126 -11.59 -13.61 14.90
CA GLU A 126 -11.52 -14.89 14.19
C GLU A 126 -11.72 -14.66 12.69
N LEU A 127 -10.69 -14.97 11.92
CA LEU A 127 -10.74 -14.92 10.46
C LEU A 127 -11.43 -16.18 9.92
N HIS A 128 -12.31 -16.04 8.94
CA HIS A 128 -12.89 -17.17 8.23
C HIS A 128 -11.81 -17.97 7.48
N GLU A 129 -12.06 -19.24 7.18
CA GLU A 129 -11.04 -20.15 6.60
C GLU A 129 -10.46 -19.64 5.27
N PHE A 130 -11.25 -18.96 4.46
CA PHE A 130 -10.80 -18.34 3.20
C PHE A 130 -9.94 -17.09 3.42
N GLU A 131 -10.08 -16.40 4.57
CA GLU A 131 -9.30 -15.22 4.96
C GLU A 131 -7.92 -15.58 5.54
N LYS A 132 -7.68 -16.84 5.87
CA LYS A 132 -6.43 -17.31 6.49
C LYS A 132 -5.29 -17.53 5.49
N ARG A 133 -5.54 -17.51 4.19
CA ARG A 133 -4.61 -18.07 3.21
C ARG A 133 -3.52 -17.13 2.71
N GLU A 134 -3.72 -15.82 2.63
CA GLU A 134 -2.66 -14.93 2.13
C GLU A 134 -2.76 -13.52 2.73
N ILE A 135 -1.88 -13.19 3.66
CA ILE A 135 -1.70 -11.81 4.16
C ILE A 135 -0.68 -11.13 3.24
N PHE A 136 -1.12 -10.10 2.51
CA PHE A 136 -0.24 -9.27 1.70
C PHE A 136 0.81 -8.55 2.56
N GLU A 137 2.09 -8.59 2.16
CA GLU A 137 3.17 -8.00 2.98
C GLU A 137 3.02 -6.49 3.19
N GLY A 138 2.51 -5.76 2.21
CA GLY A 138 2.28 -4.31 2.29
C GLY A 138 1.15 -3.90 3.23
N CYS A 139 0.19 -4.80 3.51
CA CYS A 139 -0.95 -4.60 4.41
C CYS A 139 -0.91 -5.52 5.62
N MET A 140 0.26 -6.09 5.95
CA MET A 140 0.39 -7.03 7.04
C MET A 140 -0.01 -6.40 8.38
N PRO A 141 -0.91 -7.06 9.15
CA PRO A 141 -1.31 -6.59 10.47
C PRO A 141 -0.10 -6.43 11.41
N VAL A 142 -0.12 -5.37 12.20
CA VAL A 142 1.00 -5.02 13.10
C VAL A 142 1.31 -6.12 14.09
N GLU A 143 0.31 -6.82 14.62
CA GLU A 143 0.48 -7.97 15.52
C GLU A 143 1.09 -9.20 14.81
N VAL A 144 0.80 -9.38 13.52
CA VAL A 144 1.41 -10.45 12.71
C VAL A 144 2.87 -10.14 12.43
N MET A 145 3.20 -8.89 12.11
CA MET A 145 4.60 -8.45 12.01
C MET A 145 5.34 -8.62 13.34
N ALA A 146 4.73 -8.24 14.46
CA ALA A 146 5.33 -8.37 15.79
C ALA A 146 5.67 -9.82 16.14
N LYS A 147 4.83 -10.79 15.78
CA LYS A 147 5.06 -12.23 15.99
C LYS A 147 6.26 -12.80 15.23
N ARG A 148 6.76 -12.11 14.20
CA ARG A 148 7.97 -12.52 13.47
C ARG A 148 9.26 -12.29 14.28
N GLY A 149 9.22 -11.47 15.34
CA GLY A 149 10.34 -11.24 16.25
C GLY A 149 10.32 -9.85 16.89
N LEU A 150 10.97 -9.74 18.04
CA LEU A 150 10.99 -8.52 18.86
C LEU A 150 11.45 -7.28 18.09
N ASP A 151 12.41 -7.39 17.20
CA ASP A 151 12.95 -6.26 16.47
C ASP A 151 12.23 -5.97 15.15
N THR A 152 11.29 -6.83 14.69
CA THR A 152 10.67 -6.70 13.37
C THR A 152 10.02 -5.34 13.17
N LEU A 153 9.25 -4.85 14.13
CA LEU A 153 8.57 -3.55 14.01
C LEU A 153 9.57 -2.38 13.95
N ARG A 154 10.72 -2.49 14.63
CA ARG A 154 11.76 -1.46 14.65
C ARG A 154 12.53 -1.35 13.33
N TYR A 155 12.50 -2.36 12.49
CA TYR A 155 12.99 -2.32 11.10
C TYR A 155 11.88 -2.03 10.08
N GLY A 156 10.64 -2.04 10.53
CA GLY A 156 9.42 -1.77 9.78
C GLY A 156 8.74 -0.45 10.17
N PRO A 157 7.45 -0.49 10.56
CA PRO A 157 6.64 0.70 10.81
C PRO A 157 7.13 1.56 11.99
N LEU A 158 7.77 0.97 12.99
CA LEU A 158 8.27 1.70 14.17
C LEU A 158 9.75 2.05 14.08
N LYS A 159 10.28 2.21 12.87
CA LYS A 159 11.71 2.48 12.63
C LYS A 159 12.11 3.89 13.12
N PRO A 160 13.06 4.01 14.09
CA PRO A 160 13.44 5.29 14.67
C PRO A 160 14.53 6.04 13.90
N VAL A 161 15.05 5.46 12.80
CA VAL A 161 16.14 6.05 12.01
C VAL A 161 15.68 7.37 11.37
N GLY A 162 16.51 8.41 11.45
CA GLY A 162 16.21 9.74 10.92
C GLY A 162 15.41 10.63 11.87
N PHE A 163 15.27 10.20 13.14
CA PHE A 163 14.60 10.99 14.18
C PHE A 163 15.50 11.19 15.41
N THR A 164 15.38 12.35 16.01
CA THR A 164 15.93 12.67 17.33
C THR A 164 14.80 13.19 18.20
N GLU A 165 14.60 12.62 19.36
CA GLU A 165 13.56 13.01 20.29
C GLU A 165 13.92 14.37 20.96
N PRO A 166 13.04 15.40 20.89
CA PRO A 166 13.34 16.74 21.44
C PRO A 166 13.59 16.77 22.95
N ARG A 167 12.97 15.87 23.72
CA ARG A 167 13.13 15.83 25.18
C ARG A 167 14.52 15.35 25.59
N THR A 168 15.01 14.31 24.93
CA THR A 168 16.29 13.65 25.29
C THR A 168 17.48 14.11 24.46
N GLY A 169 17.25 14.58 23.23
CA GLY A 169 18.31 14.88 22.25
C GLY A 169 18.95 13.65 21.63
N PHE A 170 18.35 12.46 21.80
CA PHE A 170 18.85 11.21 21.28
C PHE A 170 17.82 10.51 20.39
N ARG A 171 18.29 9.53 19.63
CA ARG A 171 17.40 8.66 18.84
C ARG A 171 16.60 7.77 19.77
N PRO A 172 15.26 7.71 19.67
CA PRO A 172 14.44 6.79 20.46
C PRO A 172 14.72 5.33 20.10
N TYR A 173 14.32 4.40 20.96
CA TYR A 173 14.48 2.98 20.69
C TYR A 173 13.51 2.50 19.60
N ALA A 174 12.28 2.96 19.63
CA ALA A 174 11.25 2.78 18.60
C ALA A 174 10.48 4.09 18.43
N LEU A 175 9.76 4.25 17.33
CA LEU A 175 8.99 5.45 17.04
C LEU A 175 7.70 5.08 16.30
N VAL A 176 6.55 5.48 16.85
CA VAL A 176 5.27 5.43 16.14
C VAL A 176 5.03 6.75 15.43
N GLN A 177 4.61 6.70 14.18
CA GLN A 177 4.23 7.88 13.41
C GLN A 177 2.72 7.95 13.28
N LEU A 178 2.17 9.14 13.50
CA LEU A 178 0.80 9.48 13.22
C LEU A 178 0.79 10.42 12.00
N ARG A 179 -0.01 10.09 11.00
CA ARG A 179 -0.16 10.91 9.79
C ARG A 179 -1.51 11.62 9.80
N GLN A 180 -1.52 12.91 9.44
CA GLN A 180 -2.74 13.68 9.28
C GLN A 180 -3.69 13.00 8.28
N ASP A 181 -4.97 12.84 8.65
CA ASP A 181 -5.97 12.11 7.87
C ASP A 181 -7.06 13.02 7.27
N ASN A 182 -7.15 14.28 7.70
CA ASN A 182 -8.06 15.27 7.14
C ASN A 182 -7.40 16.64 6.95
N THR A 183 -7.98 17.49 6.12
CA THR A 183 -7.45 18.83 5.81
C THR A 183 -7.39 19.75 7.02
N GLU A 184 -8.29 19.59 7.97
CA GLU A 184 -8.38 20.39 9.19
C GLU A 184 -7.31 20.03 10.23
N GLY A 185 -6.61 18.89 10.07
CA GLY A 185 -5.60 18.42 10.99
C GLY A 185 -6.16 18.05 12.37
N THR A 186 -7.39 17.58 12.43
CA THR A 186 -8.07 17.21 13.68
C THR A 186 -8.01 15.71 13.99
N ILE A 187 -7.71 14.87 13.00
CA ILE A 187 -7.60 13.42 13.15
C ILE A 187 -6.33 12.89 12.48
N TYR A 188 -5.76 11.83 13.09
CA TYR A 188 -4.47 11.24 12.69
C TYR A 188 -4.55 9.73 12.67
N ASN A 189 -4.07 9.10 11.60
CA ASN A 189 -3.97 7.65 11.53
C ASN A 189 -2.61 7.13 12.06
N LEU A 190 -2.62 5.96 12.67
CA LEU A 190 -1.41 5.27 13.12
C LEU A 190 -0.76 4.57 11.93
N VAL A 191 0.37 5.09 11.46
CA VAL A 191 1.05 4.60 10.27
C VAL A 191 1.58 3.17 10.48
N GLY A 192 1.12 2.24 9.63
CA GLY A 192 1.55 0.84 9.70
C GLY A 192 0.88 0.01 10.80
N PHE A 193 -0.22 0.50 11.37
CA PHE A 193 -1.00 -0.18 12.42
C PHE A 193 -2.28 -0.84 11.89
N GLN A 194 -2.26 -1.31 10.66
CA GLN A 194 -3.31 -2.22 10.19
C GLN A 194 -3.37 -3.42 11.14
N THR A 195 -4.58 -3.87 11.50
CA THR A 195 -4.71 -4.84 12.58
C THR A 195 -5.98 -5.67 12.50
N ASN A 196 -5.88 -6.93 12.94
CA ASN A 196 -7.01 -7.81 13.23
C ASN A 196 -7.40 -7.83 14.72
N LEU A 197 -6.78 -7.00 15.56
CA LEU A 197 -7.13 -6.94 16.97
C LEU A 197 -8.60 -6.58 17.15
N LYS A 198 -9.26 -7.21 18.13
CA LYS A 198 -10.58 -6.78 18.57
C LYS A 198 -10.56 -5.31 19.03
N PHE A 199 -11.63 -4.56 18.86
CA PHE A 199 -11.67 -3.12 19.17
C PHE A 199 -11.25 -2.81 20.62
N GLY A 200 -11.68 -3.62 21.59
CA GLY A 200 -11.24 -3.48 22.98
C GLY A 200 -9.73 -3.65 23.16
N GLU A 201 -9.14 -4.59 22.43
CA GLU A 201 -7.69 -4.84 22.45
C GLU A 201 -6.92 -3.72 21.74
N GLN A 202 -7.44 -3.18 20.64
CA GLN A 202 -6.82 -2.01 19.98
C GLN A 202 -6.73 -0.85 20.96
N LYS A 203 -7.83 -0.52 21.66
CA LYS A 203 -7.81 0.53 22.67
C LYS A 203 -6.81 0.23 23.79
N ARG A 204 -6.83 -0.97 24.34
CA ARG A 204 -5.96 -1.38 25.45
C ARG A 204 -4.48 -1.34 25.07
N VAL A 205 -4.12 -1.96 23.95
CA VAL A 205 -2.72 -2.11 23.54
C VAL A 205 -2.15 -0.82 22.96
N PHE A 206 -2.91 -0.13 22.11
CA PHE A 206 -2.37 1.11 21.48
C PHE A 206 -2.34 2.29 22.46
N SER A 207 -3.14 2.28 23.52
CA SER A 207 -3.01 3.25 24.62
C SER A 207 -1.76 3.02 25.51
N MET A 208 -1.00 1.95 25.31
CA MET A 208 0.30 1.76 25.95
C MET A 208 1.44 2.54 25.25
N ILE A 209 1.18 3.07 24.07
CA ILE A 209 2.15 3.90 23.34
C ILE A 209 2.22 5.26 24.05
N PRO A 210 3.44 5.71 24.49
CA PRO A 210 3.59 7.00 25.15
C PRO A 210 3.01 8.15 24.30
N GLY A 211 2.13 8.93 24.93
CA GLY A 211 1.37 9.99 24.29
C GLY A 211 0.00 9.58 23.73
N LEU A 212 -0.37 8.30 23.81
CA LEU A 212 -1.70 7.78 23.47
C LEU A 212 -2.45 7.18 24.66
N GLU A 213 -2.00 7.40 25.89
CA GLU A 213 -2.61 6.82 27.09
C GLU A 213 -4.09 7.20 27.24
N ASN A 214 -4.47 8.39 26.79
CA ASN A 214 -5.82 8.91 26.80
C ASN A 214 -6.41 9.06 25.39
N ALA A 215 -5.86 8.36 24.39
CA ALA A 215 -6.28 8.51 23.01
C ALA A 215 -7.77 8.20 22.80
N GLU A 216 -8.44 9.09 22.10
CA GLU A 216 -9.79 8.93 21.60
C GLU A 216 -9.75 8.41 20.15
N PHE A 217 -10.19 7.15 19.99
CA PHE A 217 -10.23 6.50 18.69
C PHE A 217 -11.48 6.93 17.93
N GLU A 218 -11.32 7.78 16.92
CA GLU A 218 -12.38 8.15 15.99
C GLU A 218 -12.78 6.95 15.14
N LYS A 219 -11.79 6.12 14.79
CA LYS A 219 -12.00 4.90 14.03
C LYS A 219 -11.01 3.83 14.48
N TYR A 220 -11.51 2.61 14.67
CA TYR A 220 -10.65 1.45 14.89
C TYR A 220 -10.13 0.90 13.57
N GLY A 221 -8.94 0.29 13.65
CA GLY A 221 -8.39 -0.48 12.54
C GLY A 221 -9.26 -1.70 12.26
N VAL A 222 -9.41 -2.00 10.99
CA VAL A 222 -10.11 -3.19 10.52
C VAL A 222 -9.40 -3.73 9.29
N MET A 223 -9.42 -5.04 9.13
CA MET A 223 -9.05 -5.65 7.86
C MET A 223 -10.26 -5.56 6.94
N HIS A 224 -10.05 -4.93 5.80
CA HIS A 224 -11.05 -4.84 4.74
C HIS A 224 -10.72 -5.78 3.59
N ARG A 225 -11.71 -5.99 2.74
CA ARG A 225 -11.58 -6.72 1.51
C ARG A 225 -10.79 -5.91 0.48
N ASN A 226 -9.72 -6.48 -0.06
CA ASN A 226 -9.03 -6.00 -1.27
C ASN A 226 -9.14 -7.09 -2.34
N THR A 227 -9.96 -6.87 -3.36
CA THR A 227 -10.19 -7.85 -4.41
C THR A 227 -9.13 -7.70 -5.49
N TYR A 228 -8.34 -8.77 -5.73
CA TYR A 228 -7.43 -8.83 -6.87
C TYR A 228 -7.35 -10.25 -7.44
N ILE A 229 -7.05 -10.36 -8.73
CA ILE A 229 -6.90 -11.63 -9.45
C ILE A 229 -5.45 -12.09 -9.47
N ASN A 230 -5.21 -13.38 -9.60
CA ASN A 230 -3.88 -13.92 -9.87
C ASN A 230 -3.48 -13.61 -11.32
N SER A 231 -3.17 -12.34 -11.56
CA SER A 231 -2.90 -11.82 -12.90
C SER A 231 -1.75 -12.53 -13.61
N THR A 232 -0.75 -13.02 -12.88
CA THR A 232 0.43 -13.69 -13.47
C THR A 232 0.05 -14.93 -14.25
N LYS A 233 -0.98 -15.66 -13.84
CA LYS A 233 -1.54 -16.78 -14.57
C LYS A 233 -2.51 -16.36 -15.66
N LEU A 234 -3.31 -15.33 -15.39
CA LEU A 234 -4.52 -14.99 -16.14
C LEU A 234 -4.28 -13.97 -17.24
N LEU A 235 -3.37 -13.02 -17.05
CA LEU A 235 -3.16 -11.89 -17.96
C LEU A 235 -1.84 -11.99 -18.73
N ASP A 236 -1.82 -11.42 -19.93
CA ASP A 236 -0.59 -11.09 -20.63
C ASP A 236 -0.12 -9.65 -20.30
N ALA A 237 1.03 -9.26 -20.85
CA ALA A 237 1.64 -7.94 -20.61
C ALA A 237 0.82 -6.76 -21.15
N THR A 238 -0.27 -7.02 -21.86
CA THR A 238 -1.23 -6.02 -22.33
C THR A 238 -2.46 -5.90 -21.44
N TYR A 239 -2.45 -6.57 -20.28
CA TYR A 239 -3.59 -6.70 -19.36
C TYR A 239 -4.80 -7.44 -19.96
N ASN A 240 -4.60 -8.13 -21.08
CA ASN A 240 -5.64 -8.93 -21.71
C ASN A 240 -5.74 -10.31 -21.06
N TYR A 241 -6.96 -10.80 -20.85
CA TYR A 241 -7.20 -12.14 -20.35
C TYR A 241 -6.80 -13.18 -21.39
N LYS A 242 -5.88 -14.09 -21.03
CA LYS A 242 -5.25 -15.05 -21.94
C LYS A 242 -6.26 -15.98 -22.64
N LEU A 243 -7.40 -16.29 -21.98
CA LEU A 243 -8.42 -17.19 -22.51
C LEU A 243 -9.54 -16.49 -23.27
N ASN A 244 -9.62 -15.15 -23.21
CA ASN A 244 -10.61 -14.37 -23.97
C ASN A 244 -10.06 -13.01 -24.38
N ASN A 245 -9.85 -12.83 -25.66
CA ASN A 245 -9.27 -11.63 -26.23
C ASN A 245 -10.18 -10.38 -26.14
N ASN A 246 -11.45 -10.52 -25.78
CA ASN A 246 -12.37 -9.39 -25.58
C ASN A 246 -12.39 -8.88 -24.15
N LEU A 247 -11.68 -9.54 -23.23
CA LEU A 247 -11.65 -9.16 -21.81
C LEU A 247 -10.28 -8.65 -21.39
N PHE A 248 -10.28 -7.48 -20.77
CA PHE A 248 -9.11 -6.85 -20.15
C PHE A 248 -9.42 -6.58 -18.68
N PHE A 249 -8.37 -6.55 -17.87
CA PHE A 249 -8.43 -6.07 -16.49
C PHE A 249 -7.49 -4.88 -16.33
N ALA A 250 -7.83 -3.94 -15.43
CA ALA A 250 -6.99 -2.78 -15.18
C ALA A 250 -7.13 -2.28 -13.73
N GLY A 251 -6.13 -1.58 -13.25
CA GLY A 251 -6.09 -1.04 -11.90
C GLY A 251 -5.78 -2.09 -10.84
N GLN A 252 -6.09 -1.78 -9.61
CA GLN A 252 -5.70 -2.55 -8.44
C GLN A 252 -6.19 -4.00 -8.46
N ILE A 253 -7.31 -4.27 -9.11
CA ILE A 253 -7.81 -5.65 -9.31
C ILE A 253 -6.80 -6.57 -10.01
N THR A 254 -5.83 -6.02 -10.75
CA THR A 254 -4.75 -6.79 -11.40
C THR A 254 -3.54 -7.04 -10.50
N GLY A 255 -3.57 -6.60 -9.25
CA GLY A 255 -2.42 -6.68 -8.34
C GLY A 255 -1.38 -5.57 -8.55
N VAL A 256 -1.73 -4.49 -9.24
CA VAL A 256 -0.91 -3.26 -9.20
C VAL A 256 -1.34 -2.41 -8.02
N GLU A 257 -0.38 -1.92 -7.23
CA GLU A 257 -0.62 -1.09 -6.06
C GLU A 257 -0.22 0.35 -6.34
N GLY A 258 -1.13 1.29 -6.05
CA GLY A 258 -0.91 2.73 -6.19
C GLY A 258 -1.75 3.38 -7.28
N TYR A 259 -1.99 4.70 -7.13
CA TYR A 259 -2.83 5.45 -8.08
C TYR A 259 -2.18 5.58 -9.46
N VAL A 260 -0.87 5.88 -9.50
CA VAL A 260 -0.12 6.05 -10.75
C VAL A 260 -0.03 4.72 -11.49
N GLU A 261 0.20 3.63 -10.76
CA GLU A 261 0.23 2.26 -11.28
C GLU A 261 -1.13 1.85 -11.86
N SER A 262 -2.20 2.16 -11.15
CA SER A 262 -3.56 1.88 -11.62
C SER A 262 -3.90 2.66 -12.89
N ILE A 263 -3.53 3.95 -12.96
CA ILE A 263 -3.67 4.77 -14.19
C ILE A 263 -2.84 4.18 -15.32
N SER A 264 -1.60 3.79 -15.04
CA SER A 264 -0.69 3.17 -16.01
C SER A 264 -1.28 1.88 -16.59
N SER A 265 -1.78 0.99 -15.73
CA SER A 265 -2.44 -0.26 -16.17
C SER A 265 -3.67 0.01 -17.02
N GLY A 266 -4.48 1.00 -16.64
CA GLY A 266 -5.64 1.45 -17.41
C GLY A 266 -5.28 1.99 -18.79
N LEU A 267 -4.17 2.74 -18.88
CA LEU A 267 -3.65 3.21 -20.16
C LEU A 267 -3.24 2.06 -21.09
N VAL A 268 -2.48 1.08 -20.57
CA VAL A 268 -2.05 -0.10 -21.34
C VAL A 268 -3.25 -0.92 -21.79
N ALA A 269 -4.18 -1.22 -20.89
CA ALA A 269 -5.40 -1.96 -21.23
C ALA A 269 -6.25 -1.20 -22.27
N GLY A 270 -6.43 0.12 -22.10
CA GLY A 270 -7.21 0.95 -23.01
C GLY A 270 -6.63 1.03 -24.41
N ILE A 271 -5.31 1.23 -24.55
CA ILE A 271 -4.59 1.20 -25.84
C ILE A 271 -4.83 -0.15 -26.53
N ASN A 272 -4.68 -1.26 -25.79
CA ASN A 272 -4.79 -2.60 -26.36
C ASN A 272 -6.23 -3.01 -26.67
N ALA A 273 -7.20 -2.56 -25.91
CA ALA A 273 -8.63 -2.67 -26.23
C ALA A 273 -8.95 -1.94 -27.53
N LEU A 274 -8.44 -0.70 -27.71
CA LEU A 274 -8.60 0.06 -28.95
C LEU A 274 -7.90 -0.63 -30.14
N ASN A 275 -6.68 -1.14 -29.95
CA ASN A 275 -5.96 -1.90 -30.99
C ASN A 275 -6.76 -3.14 -31.40
N LYS A 276 -7.32 -3.86 -30.43
CA LYS A 276 -8.21 -4.99 -30.69
C LYS A 276 -9.43 -4.57 -31.51
N TYR A 277 -10.11 -3.49 -31.12
CA TYR A 277 -11.26 -2.96 -31.87
C TYR A 277 -10.91 -2.59 -33.31
N LYS A 278 -9.73 -2.02 -33.51
CA LYS A 278 -9.22 -1.61 -34.84
C LYS A 278 -8.56 -2.75 -35.65
N ASN A 279 -8.53 -3.98 -35.10
CA ASN A 279 -7.77 -5.09 -35.66
C ASN A 279 -6.28 -4.76 -35.89
N GLN A 280 -5.68 -4.02 -34.98
CA GLN A 280 -4.27 -3.68 -34.93
C GLN A 280 -3.49 -4.64 -34.03
N ASN A 281 -2.15 -4.64 -34.16
CA ASN A 281 -1.29 -5.43 -33.29
C ASN A 281 -1.32 -4.92 -31.86
N LYS A 282 -1.09 -5.84 -30.89
CA LYS A 282 -0.91 -5.47 -29.47
C LYS A 282 0.28 -4.54 -29.31
N THR A 283 0.14 -3.58 -28.40
CA THR A 283 1.21 -2.67 -27.99
C THR A 283 1.73 -3.12 -26.62
N GLU A 284 2.96 -3.61 -26.58
CA GLU A 284 3.65 -3.92 -25.34
C GLU A 284 4.69 -2.85 -25.04
N PHE A 285 4.75 -2.41 -23.79
CA PHE A 285 5.77 -1.46 -23.35
C PHE A 285 7.06 -2.20 -22.98
N ASN A 286 8.20 -1.57 -23.29
CA ASN A 286 9.49 -2.17 -23.02
C ASN A 286 9.72 -2.37 -21.52
N GLU A 287 10.16 -3.55 -21.10
CA GLU A 287 10.41 -3.94 -19.69
C GLU A 287 11.48 -3.09 -18.99
N HIS A 288 12.27 -2.34 -19.72
CA HIS A 288 13.23 -1.38 -19.16
C HIS A 288 12.58 -0.03 -18.80
N THR A 289 11.29 0.15 -19.07
CA THR A 289 10.47 1.26 -18.58
C THR A 289 9.68 0.82 -17.35
N MET A 290 9.27 1.75 -16.49
CA MET A 290 8.48 1.41 -15.29
C MET A 290 7.13 0.79 -15.64
N ILE A 291 6.45 1.34 -16.65
CA ILE A 291 5.17 0.83 -17.15
C ILE A 291 5.29 -0.60 -17.73
N GLY A 292 6.33 -0.86 -18.51
CA GLY A 292 6.57 -2.18 -19.07
C GLY A 292 7.05 -3.19 -18.04
N ALA A 293 7.90 -2.78 -17.09
CA ALA A 293 8.35 -3.64 -15.99
C ALA A 293 7.18 -4.08 -15.11
N LEU A 294 6.25 -3.17 -14.79
CA LEU A 294 5.06 -3.49 -14.01
C LEU A 294 4.12 -4.43 -14.78
N ALA A 295 3.88 -4.16 -16.07
CA ALA A 295 3.08 -5.03 -16.94
C ALA A 295 3.68 -6.43 -17.05
N LYS A 296 5.01 -6.53 -17.15
CA LYS A 296 5.73 -7.81 -17.14
C LYS A 296 5.60 -8.53 -15.78
N TYR A 297 5.73 -7.80 -14.67
CA TYR A 297 5.60 -8.36 -13.33
C TYR A 297 4.24 -9.05 -13.13
N ILE A 298 3.14 -8.38 -13.49
CA ILE A 298 1.78 -8.92 -13.29
C ILE A 298 1.39 -9.98 -14.31
N SER A 299 2.18 -10.23 -15.33
CA SER A 299 1.89 -11.22 -16.41
C SER A 299 2.87 -12.38 -16.45
N THR A 300 3.95 -12.33 -15.67
CA THR A 300 4.94 -13.42 -15.57
C THR A 300 4.56 -14.36 -14.44
N GLU A 301 4.44 -15.63 -14.74
CA GLU A 301 4.02 -16.66 -13.78
C GLU A 301 4.91 -16.66 -12.53
N ASN A 302 4.26 -16.57 -11.36
CA ASN A 302 4.90 -16.51 -10.08
C ASN A 302 4.01 -17.21 -9.02
N GLU A 303 4.51 -18.31 -8.44
CA GLU A 303 3.79 -19.05 -7.40
C GLU A 303 3.52 -18.22 -6.13
N LYS A 304 4.34 -17.19 -5.88
CA LYS A 304 4.21 -16.28 -4.74
C LYS A 304 3.86 -14.88 -5.20
N PHE A 305 2.90 -14.76 -6.11
CA PHE A 305 2.43 -13.47 -6.59
C PHE A 305 1.91 -12.62 -5.44
N GLN A 306 2.37 -11.39 -5.40
CA GLN A 306 1.94 -10.36 -4.44
C GLN A 306 1.65 -9.09 -5.21
N PRO A 307 0.60 -8.35 -4.87
CA PRO A 307 0.40 -7.02 -5.42
C PRO A 307 1.66 -6.15 -5.25
N MET A 308 1.95 -5.32 -6.26
CA MET A 308 3.22 -4.60 -6.35
C MET A 308 3.00 -3.15 -6.80
N ASN A 309 3.67 -2.23 -6.13
CA ASN A 309 3.81 -0.86 -6.60
C ASN A 309 5.05 -0.69 -7.47
N ALA A 310 5.05 0.35 -8.28
CA ALA A 310 6.18 0.68 -9.13
C ALA A 310 7.43 0.99 -8.27
N ASN A 311 8.52 0.29 -8.56
CA ASN A 311 9.80 0.51 -7.89
C ASN A 311 10.96 0.09 -8.81
N PHE A 312 12.16 0.62 -8.55
CA PHE A 312 13.33 0.29 -9.36
C PHE A 312 13.79 -1.16 -9.26
N GLY A 313 13.27 -1.94 -8.30
CA GLY A 313 13.62 -3.35 -8.14
C GLY A 313 13.00 -4.27 -9.18
N ILE A 314 11.89 -3.85 -9.83
CA ILE A 314 11.24 -4.62 -10.89
C ILE A 314 11.80 -4.33 -12.29
N ILE A 315 12.57 -3.24 -12.44
CA ILE A 315 13.22 -2.91 -13.73
C ILE A 315 14.49 -3.75 -13.89
N PRO A 316 14.74 -4.34 -15.07
CA PRO A 316 15.97 -5.06 -15.33
C PRO A 316 17.22 -4.21 -15.03
N PRO A 317 18.26 -4.77 -14.38
CA PRO A 317 19.44 -4.02 -13.99
C PRO A 317 20.17 -3.40 -15.18
N LEU A 318 21.04 -2.42 -14.91
CA LEU A 318 21.99 -1.92 -15.88
C LEU A 318 23.08 -2.99 -16.11
N GLU A 319 23.63 -3.02 -17.32
CA GLU A 319 24.77 -3.89 -17.67
C GLU A 319 26.00 -3.54 -16.81
N GLU A 320 26.17 -2.25 -16.52
CA GLU A 320 27.25 -1.73 -15.69
C GLU A 320 26.84 -1.71 -14.21
N LYS A 321 27.71 -2.23 -13.33
CA LYS A 321 27.49 -2.25 -11.87
C LYS A 321 27.79 -0.89 -11.23
N ILE A 322 26.78 -0.10 -10.95
CA ILE A 322 26.89 1.21 -10.30
C ILE A 322 26.60 1.05 -8.80
N ARG A 323 27.56 1.39 -7.93
CA ARG A 323 27.42 1.31 -6.47
C ARG A 323 26.62 2.47 -5.89
N ASP A 324 26.79 3.67 -6.44
CA ASP A 324 26.02 4.84 -6.00
C ASP A 324 24.55 4.68 -6.39
N LYS A 325 23.68 4.71 -5.38
CA LYS A 325 22.24 4.46 -5.55
C LYS A 325 21.57 5.53 -6.39
N LYS A 326 21.93 6.81 -6.20
CA LYS A 326 21.32 7.94 -6.88
C LYS A 326 21.67 7.90 -8.37
N LEU A 327 22.95 7.78 -8.68
CA LEU A 327 23.44 7.67 -10.06
C LEU A 327 22.86 6.45 -10.79
N ARG A 328 22.73 5.31 -10.08
CA ARG A 328 22.09 4.12 -10.65
C ARG A 328 20.63 4.36 -11.02
N TYR A 329 19.85 5.04 -10.17
CA TYR A 329 18.45 5.36 -10.44
C TYR A 329 18.30 6.40 -11.56
N GLU A 330 19.17 7.41 -11.62
CA GLU A 330 19.24 8.36 -12.73
C GLU A 330 19.46 7.64 -14.07
N LYS A 331 20.46 6.76 -14.15
CA LYS A 331 20.72 6.00 -15.40
C LYS A 331 19.60 5.04 -15.79
N LEU A 332 18.90 4.43 -14.81
CA LEU A 332 17.71 3.62 -15.08
C LEU A 332 16.58 4.47 -15.65
N ALA A 333 16.36 5.67 -15.09
CA ALA A 333 15.36 6.60 -15.59
C ALA A 333 15.69 7.12 -16.98
N ASP A 334 16.93 7.52 -17.24
CA ASP A 334 17.39 7.97 -18.57
C ASP A 334 17.20 6.88 -19.63
N ARG A 335 17.57 5.63 -19.31
CA ARG A 335 17.30 4.48 -20.17
C ARG A 335 15.81 4.34 -20.48
N ALA A 336 14.97 4.41 -19.45
CA ALA A 336 13.53 4.29 -19.61
C ALA A 336 12.96 5.38 -20.52
N ILE A 337 13.35 6.64 -20.29
CA ILE A 337 12.92 7.80 -21.12
C ILE A 337 13.33 7.62 -22.58
N SER A 338 14.54 7.13 -22.85
CA SER A 338 15.03 6.91 -24.21
C SER A 338 14.25 5.83 -24.99
N LEU A 339 13.52 4.96 -24.28
CA LEU A 339 12.74 3.87 -24.87
C LEU A 339 11.24 4.20 -25.03
N ILE A 340 10.79 5.32 -24.50
CA ILE A 340 9.41 5.81 -24.68
C ILE A 340 9.38 6.67 -25.92
N ASN A 341 9.03 6.08 -27.05
CA ASN A 341 8.66 6.81 -28.25
C ASN A 341 7.19 7.19 -28.14
N LEU A 342 6.91 8.44 -27.79
CA LEU A 342 5.58 9.03 -27.80
C LEU A 342 5.25 9.53 -29.21
#